data_c432afe452afd9f5f7da73cac51f6113
#
_entry.id   c432afe452afd9f5f7da73cac51f6113
#
_cell.length_a   1.000
_cell.length_b   1.000
_cell.length_c   1.000
_cell.angle_alpha   90.00
_cell.angle_beta   90.00
_cell.angle_gamma   90.00
#
_symmetry.space_group_name_H-M   'P 1'
#
loop_
_entity.id
_entity.type
_entity.pdbx_description
1 polymer ?
#
loop_
_entity_poly.entity_id
_entity_poly.type
_entity_poly.pdbx_seq_one_letter_code
_entity_poly.pdbx_strand_id
1 'polypeptide(L)' 'MSCILHIETSTEACSVAVSEDGWNEFKVADLKGPQHAVQLGVFVDEALSFVDSHGMVLDAVAVSCGPGSTP' A
#
# COMPACT_ATOMS: atom_id res chain seq x y z
N MET A 1 3.41 16.03 -11.08
CA MET A 1 2.45 15.00 -10.62
C MET A 1 3.15 14.04 -9.69
N SER A 2 2.57 13.83 -8.53
CA SER A 2 3.18 12.98 -7.50
C SER A 2 2.39 11.69 -7.35
N CYS A 3 3.06 10.58 -7.57
CA CYS A 3 2.47 9.26 -7.38
C CYS A 3 3.16 8.60 -6.19
N ILE A 4 2.40 8.27 -5.17
CA ILE A 4 2.93 7.75 -3.93
C ILE A 4 2.27 6.43 -3.61
N LEU A 5 3.08 5.44 -3.30
CA LEU A 5 2.59 4.15 -2.80
C LEU A 5 2.57 4.22 -1.28
N HIS A 6 1.42 3.99 -0.70
CA HIS A 6 1.23 4.01 0.75
C HIS A 6 1.07 2.59 1.26
N ILE A 7 1.88 2.23 2.22
CA ILE A 7 1.81 0.91 2.85
C ILE A 7 1.55 1.11 4.33
N GLU A 8 0.45 0.55 4.82
CA GLU A 8 0.13 0.64 6.24
C GLU A 8 0.00 -0.76 6.81
N THR A 9 0.63 -0.99 7.94
CA THR A 9 0.52 -2.26 8.64
C THR A 9 0.25 -2.01 10.11
N SER A 10 -0.56 -2.89 10.68
CA SER A 10 -0.81 -2.91 12.12
C SER A 10 -0.90 -4.36 12.54
N THR A 11 -1.17 -4.59 13.83
CA THR A 11 -1.27 -5.97 14.32
C THR A 11 -2.44 -6.73 13.71
N GLU A 12 -3.48 -6.02 13.27
CA GLU A 12 -4.71 -6.68 12.82
C GLU A 12 -5.11 -6.33 11.40
N ALA A 13 -4.38 -5.43 10.76
CA ALA A 13 -4.77 -4.99 9.42
C ALA A 13 -3.57 -4.56 8.61
N CYS A 14 -3.67 -4.72 7.32
CA CYS A 14 -2.69 -4.16 6.41
C CYS A 14 -3.42 -3.54 5.22
N SER A 15 -2.85 -2.52 4.65
CA SER A 15 -3.42 -1.91 3.47
C SER A 15 -2.33 -1.32 2.60
N VAL A 16 -2.63 -1.23 1.32
CA VAL A 16 -1.77 -0.61 0.33
C VAL A 16 -2.63 0.31 -0.52
N ALA A 17 -2.16 1.50 -0.77
CA ALA A 17 -2.88 2.46 -1.58
C ALA A 17 -1.92 3.19 -2.51
N VAL A 18 -2.44 3.66 -3.62
CA VAL A 18 -1.69 4.51 -4.54
C VAL A 18 -2.43 5.83 -4.63
N SER A 19 -1.71 6.93 -4.43
CA SER A 19 -2.30 8.25 -4.59
C SER A 19 -1.52 9.02 -5.66
N GLU A 20 -2.23 9.88 -6.37
CA GLU A 20 -1.62 10.77 -7.34
C GLU A 20 -2.16 12.15 -7.11
N ASP A 21 -1.26 13.11 -6.90
CA ASP A 21 -1.59 14.51 -6.65
C ASP A 21 -2.58 14.68 -5.49
N GLY A 22 -2.45 13.84 -4.46
CA GLY A 22 -3.31 13.90 -3.29
C GLY A 22 -4.60 13.12 -3.41
N TRP A 23 -4.89 12.51 -4.53
CA TRP A 23 -6.09 11.71 -4.71
C TRP A 23 -5.76 10.22 -4.62
N ASN A 24 -6.58 9.48 -3.91
CA ASN A 24 -6.42 8.03 -3.83
C ASN A 24 -6.99 7.41 -5.09
N GLU A 25 -6.12 6.80 -5.88
CA GLU A 25 -6.53 6.18 -7.13
C GLU A 25 -6.76 4.68 -6.99
N PHE A 26 -6.13 4.06 -5.99
CA PHE A 26 -6.19 2.62 -5.79
C PHE A 26 -6.02 2.34 -4.31
N LYS A 27 -6.79 1.40 -3.78
CA LYS A 27 -6.63 1.00 -2.40
C LYS A 27 -7.13 -0.42 -2.19
N VAL A 28 -6.34 -1.21 -1.50
CA VAL A 28 -6.73 -2.54 -1.05
C VAL A 28 -6.37 -2.67 0.42
N ALA A 29 -7.19 -3.40 1.16
CA ALA A 29 -6.98 -3.57 2.58
C ALA A 29 -7.46 -4.94 3.03
N ASP A 30 -6.78 -5.48 4.04
CA ASP A 30 -7.19 -6.69 4.70
C ASP A 30 -7.29 -6.37 6.19
N LEU A 31 -8.47 -6.59 6.74
CA LEU A 31 -8.78 -6.17 8.11
C LEU A 31 -8.50 -7.20 9.17
N LYS A 32 -8.11 -8.40 8.78
CA LYS A 32 -7.77 -9.41 9.75
C LYS A 32 -7.06 -10.57 9.08
N GLY A 33 -6.36 -11.32 9.89
CA GLY A 33 -5.74 -12.53 9.43
C GLY A 33 -4.29 -12.61 9.83
N PRO A 34 -3.81 -13.80 10.08
CA PRO A 34 -2.42 -14.01 10.46
C PRO A 34 -1.46 -13.97 9.28
N GLN A 35 -1.97 -13.71 8.09
CA GLN A 35 -1.17 -13.80 6.86
C GLN A 35 -0.87 -12.43 6.27
N HIS A 36 -0.62 -11.45 7.13
CA HIS A 36 -0.37 -10.09 6.68
C HIS A 36 0.81 -10.01 5.72
N ALA A 37 1.86 -10.78 5.98
CA ALA A 37 3.04 -10.71 5.12
C ALA A 37 2.73 -11.18 3.70
N VAL A 38 1.95 -12.25 3.58
CA VAL A 38 1.57 -12.78 2.28
C VAL A 38 0.63 -11.81 1.56
N GLN A 39 -0.37 -11.32 2.28
CA GLN A 39 -1.34 -10.40 1.68
C GLN A 39 -0.70 -9.08 1.31
N LEU A 40 0.22 -8.59 2.12
CA LEU A 40 0.90 -7.36 1.83
C LEU A 40 1.69 -7.47 0.53
N GLY A 41 2.37 -8.58 0.32
CA GLY A 41 3.10 -8.81 -0.93
C GLY A 41 2.19 -8.78 -2.14
N VAL A 42 1.02 -9.44 -2.03
CA VAL A 42 0.03 -9.44 -3.10
C VAL A 42 -0.49 -8.03 -3.36
N PHE A 43 -0.79 -7.29 -2.30
CA PHE A 43 -1.31 -5.93 -2.42
C PHE A 43 -0.29 -5.00 -3.08
N VAL A 44 0.97 -5.12 -2.69
CA VAL A 44 2.03 -4.30 -3.30
C VAL A 44 2.15 -4.62 -4.79
N ASP A 45 2.11 -5.90 -5.13
CA ASP A 45 2.19 -6.32 -6.53
C ASP A 45 1.03 -5.75 -7.33
N GLU A 46 -0.18 -5.81 -6.78
CA GLU A 46 -1.35 -5.25 -7.44
C GLU A 46 -1.24 -3.75 -7.61
N ALA A 47 -0.74 -3.07 -6.59
CA ALA A 47 -0.57 -1.62 -6.66
C ALA A 47 0.44 -1.22 -7.73
N LEU A 48 1.54 -1.95 -7.81
CA LEU A 48 2.55 -1.68 -8.84
C LEU A 48 2.02 -1.97 -10.24
N SER A 49 1.21 -3.01 -10.38
CA SER A 49 0.55 -3.29 -11.65
C SER A 49 -0.40 -2.18 -12.04
N PHE A 50 -1.13 -1.63 -11.07
CA PHE A 50 -2.02 -0.51 -11.31
C PHE A 50 -1.24 0.71 -11.82
N VAL A 51 -0.14 1.03 -11.16
CA VAL A 51 0.72 2.14 -11.56
C VAL A 51 1.22 1.95 -12.98
N ASP A 52 1.69 0.76 -13.29
CA ASP A 52 2.20 0.46 -14.61
C ASP A 52 1.11 0.54 -15.68
N SER A 53 -0.07 -0.03 -15.38
CA SER A 53 -1.18 -0.06 -16.32
C SER A 53 -1.69 1.34 -16.66
N HIS A 54 -1.58 2.26 -15.73
CA HIS A 54 -2.05 3.63 -15.93
C HIS A 54 -0.97 4.58 -16.39
N GLY A 55 0.20 4.06 -16.71
CA GLY A 55 1.30 4.89 -17.21
C GLY A 55 1.82 5.88 -16.18
N MET A 56 1.64 5.59 -14.91
CA MET A 56 2.11 6.45 -13.83
C MET A 56 3.55 6.12 -13.48
N VAL A 57 4.24 7.08 -12.92
CA VAL A 57 5.61 6.88 -12.42
C VAL A 57 5.59 7.07 -10.91
N LEU A 58 6.03 6.05 -10.20
CA LEU A 58 6.06 6.09 -8.75
C LEU A 58 7.18 7.01 -8.27
N ASP A 59 6.81 8.05 -7.53
CA ASP A 59 7.76 9.04 -7.03
C ASP A 59 8.29 8.72 -5.65
N ALA A 60 7.47 8.06 -4.82
CA ALA A 60 7.86 7.80 -3.44
C ALA A 60 7.06 6.63 -2.90
N VAL A 61 7.58 6.06 -1.82
CA VAL A 61 6.89 5.03 -1.05
C VAL A 61 6.81 5.49 0.39
N ALA A 62 5.60 5.53 0.92
CA ALA A 62 5.37 5.89 2.30
C ALA A 62 4.96 4.64 3.08
N VAL A 63 5.68 4.35 4.14
CA VAL A 63 5.39 3.20 4.98
C VAL A 63 5.00 3.68 6.36
N SER A 64 3.85 3.20 6.84
CA SER A 64 3.37 3.51 8.17
C SER A 64 3.21 2.23 8.95
N CYS A 65 3.81 2.16 10.12
CA CYS A 65 3.70 1.01 11.01
C CYS A 65 2.79 1.38 12.17
N GLY A 66 1.78 0.55 12.38
CA GLY A 66 0.85 0.79 13.46
C GLY A 66 1.40 0.39 14.82
N PRO A 67 0.59 0.57 15.86
CA PRO A 67 0.97 0.17 17.20
C PRO A 67 1.32 -1.31 17.24
N GLY A 68 2.32 -1.65 17.98
CA GLY A 68 2.79 -3.01 18.06
C GLY A 68 3.89 -3.36 17.09
N SER A 69 4.14 -2.49 16.12
CA SER A 69 5.27 -2.64 15.23
C SER A 69 6.43 -1.86 15.82
N THR A 70 7.30 -2.55 16.48
CA THR A 70 8.46 -1.87 17.03
C THR A 70 9.66 -2.14 16.16
N PRO A 71 10.44 -1.13 15.94
CA PRO A 71 11.67 -1.30 15.21
C PRO A 71 12.63 -2.18 15.98
#